data_d9f6a485b42025ee0e32b0c8759d92d0
#
_entry.id   d9f6a485b42025ee0e32b0c8759d92d0
#
_cell.length_a   1.000
_cell.length_b   1.000
_cell.length_c   1.000
_cell.angle_alpha   90.00
_cell.angle_beta   90.00
_cell.angle_gamma   90.00
#
_symmetry.space_group_name_H-M   'P 1'
#
loop_
_entity.id
_entity.type
_entity.pdbx_description
1 polymer ?
#
loop_
_entity_poly.entity_id
_entity_poly.type
_entity_poly.pdbx_seq_one_letter_code
_entity_poly.pdbx_strand_id
1 'polypeptide(L)'
;MTSLSFDAVLFDCDGVLVDSEPITNGVLRDMLEEAGWKLSPAECMRIFVGKAVKDEAALIEAKTGQRINEPWMIEFRKRRDAGLRARLLPIDGALPAVAKTHETYQGRIACASGADRAKVELQLSMCSLMPYFEGRIFSGYEQPRSKPFPDVYLAAAAALGVDAARCAVVEDSVTGVMAGVAAGATVFGYGPNESGHSAPHALLAAGAVHVFTDMAELPGLLKNFTSPASQPRP
;
A
#
# COMPACT_ATOMS: atom_id res chain seq x y z
N MET A 1 13.16 18.94 -23.65
CA MET A 1 12.46 17.89 -22.91
C MET A 1 12.79 18.09 -21.44
N THR A 2 11.84 18.40 -20.59
CA THR A 2 12.08 18.49 -19.14
C THR A 2 12.43 17.09 -18.63
N SER A 3 13.60 16.95 -18.02
CA SER A 3 14.02 15.69 -17.38
C SER A 3 13.02 15.36 -16.27
N LEU A 4 12.52 14.13 -16.22
CA LEU A 4 11.71 13.64 -15.11
C LEU A 4 12.57 13.55 -13.85
N SER A 5 12.01 13.88 -12.70
CA SER A 5 12.71 13.80 -11.41
C SER A 5 12.90 12.36 -10.94
N PHE A 6 12.06 11.44 -11.41
CA PHE A 6 12.09 10.03 -11.07
C PHE A 6 12.27 9.17 -12.31
N ASP A 7 12.87 7.99 -12.13
CA ASP A 7 13.05 7.00 -13.18
C ASP A 7 11.93 5.95 -13.18
N ALA A 8 11.27 5.75 -12.02
CA ALA A 8 10.14 4.84 -11.85
C ALA A 8 9.19 5.31 -10.73
N VAL A 9 7.98 4.75 -10.72
CA VAL A 9 6.99 4.97 -9.66
C VAL A 9 6.53 3.63 -9.09
N LEU A 10 6.58 3.49 -7.77
CA LEU A 10 6.20 2.29 -7.03
C LEU A 10 4.93 2.60 -6.22
N PHE A 11 3.88 1.85 -6.46
CA PHE A 11 2.59 2.04 -5.79
C PHE A 11 2.39 0.98 -4.71
N ASP A 12 1.93 1.39 -3.53
CA ASP A 12 1.22 0.43 -2.68
C ASP A 12 -0.11 0.04 -3.32
N CYS A 13 -0.75 -1.02 -2.83
CA CYS A 13 -2.01 -1.52 -3.35
C CYS A 13 -3.20 -1.11 -2.49
N ASP A 14 -3.20 -1.57 -1.24
CA ASP A 14 -4.31 -1.39 -0.30
C ASP A 14 -4.36 0.07 0.17
N GLY A 15 -5.51 0.75 0.02
CA GLY A 15 -5.65 2.16 0.39
C GLY A 15 -5.06 3.18 -0.60
N VAL A 16 -4.27 2.72 -1.59
CA VAL A 16 -3.71 3.57 -2.67
C VAL A 16 -4.38 3.29 -4.01
N LEU A 17 -4.41 2.03 -4.43
CA LEU A 17 -5.00 1.62 -5.71
C LEU A 17 -6.43 1.14 -5.55
N VAL A 18 -6.73 0.49 -4.42
CA VAL A 18 -8.02 -0.15 -4.15
C VAL A 18 -8.49 0.12 -2.72
N ASP A 19 -9.81 0.29 -2.54
CA ASP A 19 -10.46 0.50 -1.24
C ASP A 19 -10.80 -0.85 -0.58
N SER A 20 -9.77 -1.56 -0.15
CA SER A 20 -9.88 -2.90 0.40
C SER A 20 -9.94 -2.97 1.92
N GLU A 21 -9.50 -1.92 2.60
CA GLU A 21 -9.34 -1.89 4.06
C GLU A 21 -10.66 -2.15 4.81
N PRO A 22 -11.79 -1.49 4.49
CA PRO A 22 -13.05 -1.75 5.17
C PRO A 22 -13.54 -3.19 5.02
N ILE A 23 -13.25 -3.81 3.86
CA ILE A 23 -13.66 -5.19 3.56
C ILE A 23 -12.80 -6.18 4.34
N THR A 24 -11.48 -6.04 4.26
CA THR A 24 -10.51 -6.92 4.93
C THR A 24 -10.67 -6.86 6.45
N ASN A 25 -10.75 -5.66 7.00
CA ASN A 25 -10.97 -5.47 8.44
C ASN A 25 -12.35 -5.92 8.90
N GLY A 26 -13.37 -5.75 8.06
CA GLY A 26 -14.72 -6.27 8.34
C GLY A 26 -14.72 -7.78 8.52
N VAL A 27 -14.10 -8.51 7.59
CA VAL A 27 -13.97 -9.97 7.68
C VAL A 27 -13.16 -10.40 8.90
N LEU A 28 -12.04 -9.73 9.19
CA LEU A 28 -11.26 -10.00 10.38
C LEU A 28 -12.09 -9.79 11.64
N ARG A 29 -12.78 -8.66 11.75
CA ARG A 29 -13.64 -8.33 12.89
C ARG A 29 -14.70 -9.39 13.12
N ASP A 30 -15.36 -9.84 12.07
CA ASP A 30 -16.42 -10.84 12.17
C ASP A 30 -15.86 -12.19 12.69
N MET A 31 -14.68 -12.60 12.22
CA MET A 31 -14.00 -13.80 12.74
C MET A 31 -13.54 -13.64 14.20
N LEU A 32 -13.11 -12.45 14.60
CA LEU A 32 -12.73 -12.16 15.99
C LEU A 32 -13.96 -12.15 16.91
N GLU A 33 -15.12 -11.63 16.42
CA GLU A 33 -16.37 -11.67 17.17
C GLU A 33 -16.89 -13.11 17.34
N GLU A 34 -16.79 -13.95 16.31
CA GLU A 34 -17.06 -15.40 16.40
C GLU A 34 -16.19 -16.08 17.49
N ALA A 35 -14.97 -15.60 17.66
CA ALA A 35 -14.02 -16.07 18.67
C ALA A 35 -14.17 -15.36 20.05
N GLY A 36 -15.21 -14.53 20.23
CA GLY A 36 -15.52 -13.86 21.49
C GLY A 36 -14.90 -12.49 21.72
N TRP A 37 -14.10 -11.98 20.77
CA TRP A 37 -13.54 -10.63 20.85
C TRP A 37 -14.33 -9.63 20.01
N LYS A 38 -15.25 -8.93 20.65
CA LYS A 38 -16.09 -7.91 20.01
C LYS A 38 -15.35 -6.59 19.89
N LEU A 39 -15.29 -6.10 18.65
CA LEU A 39 -14.70 -4.80 18.30
C LEU A 39 -15.68 -4.00 17.46
N SER A 40 -15.75 -2.70 17.70
CA SER A 40 -16.35 -1.79 16.73
C SER A 40 -15.50 -1.72 15.46
N PRO A 41 -16.07 -1.31 14.31
CA PRO A 41 -15.28 -1.10 13.09
C PRO A 41 -14.07 -0.18 13.30
N ALA A 42 -14.24 0.93 14.03
CA ALA A 42 -13.17 1.89 14.31
C ALA A 42 -12.06 1.30 15.19
N GLU A 43 -12.40 0.47 16.18
CA GLU A 43 -11.39 -0.22 17.00
C GLU A 43 -10.60 -1.25 16.20
N CYS A 44 -11.27 -2.05 15.36
CA CYS A 44 -10.63 -3.03 14.50
C CYS A 44 -9.66 -2.35 13.53
N MET A 45 -10.11 -1.30 12.85
CA MET A 45 -9.27 -0.49 11.97
C MET A 45 -8.03 0.05 12.71
N ARG A 46 -8.20 0.67 13.87
CA ARG A 46 -7.09 1.23 14.65
C ARG A 46 -6.04 0.19 15.06
N ILE A 47 -6.45 -1.06 15.30
CA ILE A 47 -5.56 -2.13 15.76
C ILE A 47 -4.82 -2.77 14.59
N PHE A 48 -5.52 -3.03 13.47
CA PHE A 48 -5.06 -3.96 12.44
C PHE A 48 -4.70 -3.33 11.08
N VAL A 49 -5.15 -2.09 10.79
CA VAL A 49 -4.85 -1.46 9.50
C VAL A 49 -3.35 -1.27 9.31
N GLY A 50 -2.87 -1.53 8.11
CA GLY A 50 -1.46 -1.43 7.75
C GLY A 50 -0.58 -2.54 8.31
N LYS A 51 -1.17 -3.59 8.94
CA LYS A 51 -0.44 -4.72 9.52
C LYS A 51 -0.86 -6.04 8.90
N ALA A 52 0.06 -6.97 8.76
CA ALA A 52 -0.28 -8.33 8.37
C ALA A 52 -0.92 -9.07 9.56
N VAL A 53 -2.08 -9.70 9.35
CA VAL A 53 -2.82 -10.42 10.41
C VAL A 53 -1.97 -11.48 11.10
N LYS A 54 -1.06 -12.14 10.37
CA LYS A 54 -0.13 -13.12 10.92
C LYS A 54 0.82 -12.53 11.98
N ASP A 55 1.19 -11.25 11.83
CA ASP A 55 2.12 -10.56 12.72
C ASP A 55 1.42 -10.14 14.03
N GLU A 56 0.08 -10.09 14.04
CA GLU A 56 -0.75 -9.82 15.21
C GLU A 56 -1.28 -11.11 15.89
N ALA A 57 -0.78 -12.28 15.49
CA ALA A 57 -1.23 -13.60 16.00
C ALA A 57 -1.21 -13.69 17.52
N ALA A 58 -0.14 -13.22 18.17
CA ALA A 58 0.00 -13.25 19.63
C ALA A 58 -1.09 -12.39 20.33
N LEU A 59 -1.42 -11.22 19.77
CA LEU A 59 -2.48 -10.37 20.29
C LEU A 59 -3.85 -11.04 20.16
N ILE A 60 -4.14 -11.61 18.99
CA ILE A 60 -5.40 -12.30 18.72
C ILE A 60 -5.55 -13.49 19.65
N GLU A 61 -4.51 -14.33 19.80
CA GLU A 61 -4.51 -15.49 20.70
C GLU A 61 -4.74 -15.07 22.16
N ALA A 62 -4.09 -14.00 22.61
CA ALA A 62 -4.28 -13.48 23.98
C ALA A 62 -5.72 -12.97 24.24
N LYS A 63 -6.41 -12.46 23.21
CA LYS A 63 -7.77 -11.92 23.34
C LYS A 63 -8.88 -12.94 23.14
N THR A 64 -8.63 -13.96 22.32
CA THR A 64 -9.67 -14.93 21.90
C THR A 64 -9.41 -16.34 22.41
N GLY A 65 -8.19 -16.65 22.87
CA GLY A 65 -7.74 -18.02 23.11
C GLY A 65 -7.57 -18.84 21.83
N GLN A 66 -7.84 -18.24 20.65
CA GLN A 66 -7.80 -18.92 19.37
C GLN A 66 -6.43 -18.79 18.72
N ARG A 67 -5.79 -19.92 18.45
CA ARG A 67 -4.49 -19.96 17.79
C ARG A 67 -4.60 -19.59 16.31
N ILE A 68 -3.81 -18.60 15.91
CA ILE A 68 -3.71 -18.20 14.50
C ILE A 68 -2.71 -19.16 13.82
N ASN A 69 -3.25 -20.22 13.25
CA ASN A 69 -2.52 -21.25 12.52
C ASN A 69 -2.90 -21.24 11.03
N GLU A 70 -2.27 -22.09 10.22
CA GLU A 70 -2.54 -22.13 8.78
C GLU A 70 -4.00 -22.43 8.42
N PRO A 71 -4.74 -23.37 9.05
CA PRO A 71 -6.17 -23.55 8.83
C PRO A 71 -6.99 -22.27 9.08
N TRP A 72 -6.69 -21.51 10.14
CA TRP A 72 -7.34 -20.25 10.43
C TRP A 72 -7.02 -19.20 9.35
N MET A 73 -5.77 -19.10 8.93
CA MET A 73 -5.36 -18.19 7.87
C MET A 73 -5.97 -18.54 6.51
N ILE A 74 -6.16 -19.82 6.21
CA ILE A 74 -6.87 -20.27 4.99
C ILE A 74 -8.32 -19.80 5.02
N GLU A 75 -9.04 -19.98 6.12
CA GLU A 75 -10.42 -19.53 6.24
C GLU A 75 -10.54 -18.01 6.20
N PHE A 76 -9.63 -17.29 6.83
CA PHE A 76 -9.57 -15.83 6.74
C PHE A 76 -9.38 -15.37 5.29
N ARG A 77 -8.40 -15.91 4.58
CA ARG A 77 -8.16 -15.57 3.16
C ARG A 77 -9.36 -15.89 2.29
N LYS A 78 -10.01 -17.03 2.49
CA LYS A 78 -11.22 -17.41 1.77
C LYS A 78 -12.36 -16.42 1.98
N ARG A 79 -12.67 -16.03 3.22
CA ARG A 79 -13.71 -15.04 3.54
C ARG A 79 -13.35 -13.66 3.01
N ARG A 80 -12.09 -13.25 3.17
CA ARG A 80 -11.55 -11.99 2.64
C ARG A 80 -11.74 -11.92 1.12
N ASP A 81 -11.29 -12.94 0.39
CA ASP A 81 -11.35 -12.96 -1.07
C ASP A 81 -12.80 -12.98 -1.57
N ALA A 82 -13.71 -13.67 -0.88
CA ALA A 82 -15.14 -13.61 -1.16
C ALA A 82 -15.70 -12.19 -0.93
N GLY A 83 -15.32 -11.53 0.16
CA GLY A 83 -15.70 -10.15 0.45
C GLY A 83 -15.16 -9.15 -0.58
N LEU A 84 -13.90 -9.30 -0.99
CA LEU A 84 -13.28 -8.51 -2.04
C LEU A 84 -14.01 -8.69 -3.38
N ARG A 85 -14.24 -9.94 -3.82
CA ARG A 85 -15.00 -10.22 -5.06
C ARG A 85 -16.38 -9.60 -5.09
N ALA A 86 -17.03 -9.47 -3.95
CA ALA A 86 -18.39 -8.94 -3.86
C ALA A 86 -18.45 -7.40 -3.85
N ARG A 87 -17.44 -6.71 -3.32
CA ARG A 87 -17.59 -5.29 -2.93
C ARG A 87 -16.40 -4.41 -3.24
N LEU A 88 -15.26 -4.95 -3.71
CA LEU A 88 -14.07 -4.16 -3.94
C LEU A 88 -14.30 -3.10 -5.02
N LEU A 89 -13.88 -1.89 -4.72
CA LEU A 89 -13.83 -0.77 -5.66
C LEU A 89 -12.39 -0.23 -5.76
N PRO A 90 -12.00 0.33 -6.91
CA PRO A 90 -10.77 1.09 -6.99
C PRO A 90 -10.91 2.36 -6.13
N ILE A 91 -9.78 2.88 -5.65
CA ILE A 91 -9.72 4.25 -5.12
C ILE A 91 -10.15 5.21 -6.25
N ASP A 92 -10.95 6.20 -5.89
CA ASP A 92 -11.43 7.19 -6.88
C ASP A 92 -10.24 7.90 -7.54
N GLY A 93 -10.29 7.99 -8.87
CA GLY A 93 -9.20 8.56 -9.65
C GLY A 93 -7.95 7.68 -9.83
N ALA A 94 -7.83 6.52 -9.15
CA ALA A 94 -6.62 5.69 -9.22
C ALA A 94 -6.34 5.15 -10.63
N LEU A 95 -7.36 4.64 -11.32
CA LEU A 95 -7.17 4.08 -12.68
C LEU A 95 -6.64 5.10 -13.68
N PRO A 96 -7.23 6.30 -13.85
CA PRO A 96 -6.68 7.32 -14.75
C PRO A 96 -5.31 7.84 -14.29
N ALA A 97 -5.05 7.96 -12.98
CA ALA A 97 -3.76 8.37 -12.47
C ALA A 97 -2.66 7.35 -12.79
N VAL A 98 -2.94 6.06 -12.61
CA VAL A 98 -2.02 4.96 -12.97
C VAL A 98 -1.78 4.93 -14.48
N ALA A 99 -2.84 5.02 -15.29
CA ALA A 99 -2.70 5.03 -16.75
C ALA A 99 -1.80 6.19 -17.22
N LYS A 100 -2.00 7.39 -16.69
CA LYS A 100 -1.19 8.57 -17.03
C LYS A 100 0.25 8.44 -16.53
N THR A 101 0.44 7.89 -15.34
CA THR A 101 1.79 7.63 -14.80
C THR A 101 2.51 6.56 -15.62
N HIS A 102 1.83 5.48 -15.99
CA HIS A 102 2.38 4.43 -16.85
C HIS A 102 2.85 4.99 -18.20
N GLU A 103 2.03 5.83 -18.85
CA GLU A 103 2.41 6.52 -20.08
C GLU A 103 3.65 7.40 -19.88
N THR A 104 3.64 8.25 -18.85
CA THR A 104 4.69 9.23 -18.56
C THR A 104 6.04 8.55 -18.29
N TYR A 105 6.03 7.46 -17.52
CA TYR A 105 7.23 6.71 -17.13
C TYR A 105 7.53 5.52 -18.05
N GLN A 106 6.84 5.44 -19.22
CA GLN A 106 7.08 4.40 -20.24
C GLN A 106 7.01 2.98 -19.66
N GLY A 107 6.01 2.73 -18.84
CA GLY A 107 5.78 1.45 -18.19
C GLY A 107 6.68 1.16 -16.98
N ARG A 108 7.58 2.05 -16.58
CA ARG A 108 8.40 1.87 -15.37
C ARG A 108 7.60 2.19 -14.12
N ILE A 109 6.57 1.39 -13.89
CA ILE A 109 5.78 1.40 -12.65
C ILE A 109 5.68 -0.02 -12.10
N ALA A 110 5.53 -0.16 -10.79
CA ALA A 110 5.33 -1.44 -10.12
C ALA A 110 4.35 -1.29 -8.96
N CYS A 111 3.67 -2.39 -8.61
CA CYS A 111 2.87 -2.51 -7.39
C CYS A 111 3.69 -3.25 -6.33
N ALA A 112 3.88 -2.64 -5.16
CA ALA A 112 4.70 -3.15 -4.05
C ALA A 112 3.88 -3.12 -2.75
N SER A 113 3.20 -4.23 -2.44
CA SER A 113 2.23 -4.35 -1.35
C SER A 113 2.75 -5.19 -0.19
N GLY A 114 2.31 -4.86 1.03
CA GLY A 114 2.47 -5.71 2.20
C GLY A 114 1.62 -6.99 2.20
N ALA A 115 0.65 -7.10 1.28
CA ALA A 115 -0.26 -8.24 1.17
C ALA A 115 0.36 -9.44 0.43
N ASP A 116 -0.30 -10.60 0.53
CA ASP A 116 0.06 -11.77 -0.28
C ASP A 116 -0.25 -11.54 -1.77
N ARG A 117 0.57 -12.13 -2.64
CA ARG A 117 0.49 -11.97 -4.11
C ARG A 117 -0.89 -12.26 -4.65
N ALA A 118 -1.53 -13.35 -4.21
CA ALA A 118 -2.84 -13.76 -4.72
C ALA A 118 -3.92 -12.70 -4.42
N LYS A 119 -3.85 -12.04 -3.24
CA LYS A 119 -4.72 -10.91 -2.90
C LYS A 119 -4.48 -9.73 -3.84
N VAL A 120 -3.23 -9.35 -4.07
CA VAL A 120 -2.89 -8.21 -4.93
C VAL A 120 -3.34 -8.44 -6.37
N GLU A 121 -3.08 -9.62 -6.92
CA GLU A 121 -3.52 -9.99 -8.27
C GLU A 121 -5.04 -9.99 -8.42
N LEU A 122 -5.76 -10.51 -7.41
CA LEU A 122 -7.22 -10.46 -7.36
C LEU A 122 -7.72 -9.01 -7.41
N GLN A 123 -7.17 -8.14 -6.56
CA GLN A 123 -7.56 -6.74 -6.44
C GLN A 123 -7.31 -5.95 -7.72
N LEU A 124 -6.10 -6.06 -8.27
CA LEU A 124 -5.73 -5.37 -9.51
C LEU A 124 -6.58 -5.85 -10.69
N SER A 125 -6.88 -7.16 -10.76
CA SER A 125 -7.75 -7.72 -11.81
C SER A 125 -9.17 -7.19 -11.70
N MET A 126 -9.73 -7.15 -10.51
CA MET A 126 -11.10 -6.66 -10.28
C MET A 126 -11.26 -5.18 -10.59
N CYS A 127 -10.23 -4.37 -10.33
CA CYS A 127 -10.24 -2.93 -10.52
C CYS A 127 -9.68 -2.48 -11.89
N SER A 128 -9.50 -3.41 -12.85
CA SER A 128 -8.97 -3.14 -14.21
C SER A 128 -7.57 -2.52 -14.21
N LEU A 129 -6.80 -2.72 -13.13
CA LEU A 129 -5.45 -2.20 -12.97
C LEU A 129 -4.37 -3.20 -13.40
N MET A 130 -4.70 -4.49 -13.50
CA MET A 130 -3.76 -5.56 -13.84
C MET A 130 -2.92 -5.29 -15.08
N PRO A 131 -3.46 -4.76 -16.21
CA PRO A 131 -2.66 -4.52 -17.42
C PRO A 131 -1.45 -3.58 -17.21
N TYR A 132 -1.52 -2.71 -16.21
CA TYR A 132 -0.42 -1.77 -15.90
C TYR A 132 0.68 -2.39 -15.03
N PHE A 133 0.36 -3.49 -14.32
CA PHE A 133 1.24 -4.10 -13.33
C PHE A 133 1.62 -5.56 -13.62
N GLU A 134 1.15 -6.15 -14.73
CA GLU A 134 1.48 -7.53 -15.09
C GLU A 134 3.00 -7.74 -15.15
N GLY A 135 3.49 -8.76 -14.42
CA GLY A 135 4.92 -9.03 -14.26
C GLY A 135 5.68 -8.06 -13.34
N ARG A 136 5.00 -7.08 -12.73
CA ARG A 136 5.58 -6.03 -11.88
C ARG A 136 4.83 -5.89 -10.56
N ILE A 137 4.41 -7.01 -9.98
CA ILE A 137 3.79 -7.11 -8.67
C ILE A 137 4.79 -7.69 -7.68
N PHE A 138 4.98 -7.03 -6.54
CA PHE A 138 5.89 -7.42 -5.48
C PHE A 138 5.12 -7.53 -4.16
N SER A 139 5.16 -8.71 -3.55
CA SER A 139 4.50 -9.01 -2.29
C SER A 139 5.51 -8.97 -1.14
N GLY A 140 5.14 -8.33 -0.04
CA GLY A 140 5.93 -8.36 1.20
C GLY A 140 6.03 -9.76 1.81
N TYR A 141 5.10 -10.67 1.47
CA TYR A 141 5.18 -12.08 1.89
C TYR A 141 6.30 -12.88 1.19
N GLU A 142 6.80 -12.37 0.08
CA GLU A 142 7.89 -12.96 -0.70
C GLU A 142 9.25 -12.34 -0.35
N GLN A 143 9.25 -11.35 0.54
CA GLN A 143 10.46 -10.68 0.98
C GLN A 143 10.91 -11.19 2.36
N PRO A 144 12.19 -11.05 2.70
CA PRO A 144 12.70 -11.43 4.02
C PRO A 144 11.97 -10.73 5.18
N ARG A 145 11.59 -9.45 4.97
CA ARG A 145 10.92 -8.62 5.98
C ARG A 145 9.81 -7.80 5.33
N SER A 146 8.68 -7.70 6.04
CA SER A 146 7.56 -6.85 5.63
C SER A 146 7.79 -5.37 6.00
N LYS A 147 6.96 -4.46 5.46
CA LYS A 147 6.93 -3.06 5.88
C LYS A 147 6.81 -2.97 7.41
N PRO A 148 7.57 -2.12 8.10
CA PRO A 148 8.28 -0.92 7.63
C PRO A 148 9.70 -1.16 7.08
N PHE A 149 10.16 -2.38 6.88
CA PHE A 149 11.43 -2.65 6.22
C PHE A 149 11.35 -2.40 4.72
N PRO A 150 12.47 -1.98 4.07
CA PRO A 150 12.47 -1.50 2.69
C PRO A 150 12.36 -2.60 1.63
N ASP A 151 12.41 -3.86 2.04
CA ASP A 151 12.71 -5.00 1.17
C ASP A 151 11.80 -5.07 -0.06
N VAL A 152 10.49 -4.82 0.06
CA VAL A 152 9.55 -4.88 -1.06
C VAL A 152 9.78 -3.76 -2.08
N TYR A 153 10.13 -2.55 -1.64
CA TYR A 153 10.42 -1.43 -2.54
C TYR A 153 11.77 -1.58 -3.22
N LEU A 154 12.78 -2.10 -2.50
CA LEU A 154 14.07 -2.44 -3.09
C LEU A 154 13.94 -3.52 -4.15
N ALA A 155 13.14 -4.56 -3.91
CA ALA A 155 12.86 -5.61 -4.89
C ALA A 155 12.17 -5.06 -6.13
N ALA A 156 11.18 -4.17 -5.95
CA ALA A 156 10.47 -3.54 -7.06
C ALA A 156 11.38 -2.64 -7.90
N ALA A 157 12.19 -1.80 -7.27
CA ALA A 157 13.16 -0.94 -7.96
C ALA A 157 14.20 -1.76 -8.74
N ALA A 158 14.78 -2.79 -8.11
CA ALA A 158 15.74 -3.67 -8.74
C ALA A 158 15.17 -4.39 -9.97
N ALA A 159 13.93 -4.88 -9.90
CA ALA A 159 13.27 -5.54 -11.02
C ALA A 159 12.98 -4.59 -12.20
N LEU A 160 12.80 -3.29 -11.92
CA LEU A 160 12.66 -2.26 -12.95
C LEU A 160 14.03 -1.77 -13.48
N GLY A 161 15.14 -2.25 -12.93
CA GLY A 161 16.48 -1.85 -13.30
C GLY A 161 16.84 -0.41 -12.91
N VAL A 162 16.24 0.10 -11.82
CA VAL A 162 16.44 1.48 -11.34
C VAL A 162 16.95 1.50 -9.90
N ASP A 163 17.65 2.57 -9.55
CA ASP A 163 18.00 2.84 -8.15
C ASP A 163 16.74 3.28 -7.39
N ALA A 164 16.51 2.72 -6.20
CA ALA A 164 15.39 3.11 -5.34
C ALA A 164 15.42 4.62 -5.01
N ALA A 165 16.59 5.23 -4.89
CA ALA A 165 16.75 6.67 -4.69
C ALA A 165 16.24 7.52 -5.87
N ARG A 166 16.05 6.90 -7.04
CA ARG A 166 15.45 7.51 -8.23
C ARG A 166 13.98 7.14 -8.42
N CYS A 167 13.37 6.46 -7.44
CA CYS A 167 11.95 6.11 -7.47
C CYS A 167 11.11 7.08 -6.66
N ALA A 168 9.89 7.34 -7.16
CA ALA A 168 8.79 7.83 -6.33
C ALA A 168 8.03 6.64 -5.76
N VAL A 169 7.64 6.71 -4.49
CA VAL A 169 6.72 5.76 -3.84
C VAL A 169 5.42 6.47 -3.53
N VAL A 170 4.28 5.82 -3.78
CA VAL A 170 2.94 6.29 -3.41
C VAL A 170 2.38 5.38 -2.33
N GLU A 171 2.04 5.94 -1.17
CA GLU A 171 1.71 5.21 0.05
C GLU A 171 0.65 5.92 0.88
N ASP A 172 -0.19 5.15 1.60
CA ASP A 172 -1.23 5.69 2.49
C ASP A 172 -0.98 5.39 3.97
N SER A 173 0.00 4.56 4.30
CA SER A 173 0.26 4.08 5.66
C SER A 173 1.60 4.55 6.22
N VAL A 174 1.66 4.78 7.54
CA VAL A 174 2.90 5.13 8.26
C VAL A 174 3.99 4.08 8.04
N THR A 175 3.64 2.81 8.15
CA THR A 175 4.59 1.69 7.98
C THR A 175 5.12 1.61 6.54
N GLY A 176 4.28 1.90 5.56
CA GLY A 176 4.68 1.91 4.17
C GLY A 176 5.51 3.13 3.80
N VAL A 177 5.16 4.32 4.33
CA VAL A 177 6.02 5.52 4.18
C VAL A 177 7.41 5.27 4.76
N MET A 178 7.50 4.70 5.97
CA MET A 178 8.79 4.35 6.58
C MET A 178 9.57 3.36 5.71
N ALA A 179 8.91 2.38 5.10
CA ALA A 179 9.56 1.43 4.20
C ALA A 179 10.10 2.09 2.94
N GLY A 180 9.33 2.99 2.32
CA GLY A 180 9.77 3.76 1.15
C GLY A 180 10.96 4.67 1.46
N VAL A 181 10.91 5.38 2.60
CA VAL A 181 12.02 6.22 3.09
C VAL A 181 13.27 5.37 3.38
N ALA A 182 13.10 4.23 4.04
CA ALA A 182 14.21 3.32 4.33
C ALA A 182 14.82 2.70 3.05
N ALA A 183 14.05 2.59 1.96
CA ALA A 183 14.57 2.20 0.64
C ALA A 183 15.37 3.33 -0.04
N GLY A 184 15.35 4.54 0.50
CA GLY A 184 15.96 5.73 -0.09
C GLY A 184 15.07 6.44 -1.12
N ALA A 185 13.83 5.98 -1.32
CA ALA A 185 12.91 6.55 -2.30
C ALA A 185 12.28 7.87 -1.79
N THR A 186 11.77 8.66 -2.73
CA THR A 186 10.95 9.83 -2.42
C THR A 186 9.50 9.40 -2.24
N VAL A 187 8.92 9.60 -1.07
CA VAL A 187 7.57 9.10 -0.76
C VAL A 187 6.54 10.21 -0.82
N PHE A 188 5.48 9.97 -1.60
CA PHE A 188 4.26 10.77 -1.67
C PHE A 188 3.17 10.06 -0.88
N GLY A 189 2.63 10.73 0.15
CA GLY A 189 1.56 10.19 0.97
C GLY A 189 0.20 10.43 0.31
N TYR A 190 -0.63 9.40 0.21
CA TYR A 190 -2.04 9.53 -0.12
C TYR A 190 -2.86 9.53 1.18
N GLY A 191 -3.43 10.66 1.52
CA GLY A 191 -4.11 10.87 2.80
C GLY A 191 -5.48 11.53 2.61
N PRO A 192 -6.50 10.80 2.09
CA PRO A 192 -7.81 11.38 1.80
C PRO A 192 -8.61 11.71 3.08
N ASN A 193 -8.19 11.20 4.23
CA ASN A 193 -8.86 11.38 5.51
C ASN A 193 -8.02 12.20 6.48
N GLU A 194 -8.63 13.10 7.23
CA GLU A 194 -7.93 13.95 8.23
C GLU A 194 -7.49 13.16 9.48
N SER A 195 -8.01 11.96 9.67
CA SER A 195 -7.74 11.11 10.84
C SER A 195 -7.52 9.66 10.44
N GLY A 196 -6.87 8.89 11.35
CA GLY A 196 -6.59 7.47 11.12
C GLY A 196 -5.15 7.23 10.66
N HIS A 197 -4.91 6.07 10.06
CA HIS A 197 -3.58 5.61 9.62
C HIS A 197 -3.02 6.39 8.44
N SER A 198 -3.89 6.98 7.61
CA SER A 198 -3.55 7.81 6.46
C SER A 198 -3.66 9.31 6.73
N ALA A 199 -3.76 9.72 8.01
CA ALA A 199 -3.82 11.13 8.36
C ALA A 199 -2.59 11.89 7.84
N PRO A 200 -2.76 13.03 7.15
CA PRO A 200 -1.65 13.76 6.51
C PRO A 200 -0.47 14.05 7.44
N HIS A 201 -0.75 14.47 8.67
CA HIS A 201 0.31 14.76 9.64
C HIS A 201 1.12 13.52 10.04
N ALA A 202 0.50 12.33 10.09
CA ALA A 202 1.18 11.09 10.43
C ALA A 202 2.08 10.62 9.27
N LEU A 203 1.62 10.74 8.02
CA LEU A 203 2.40 10.42 6.83
C LEU A 203 3.60 11.36 6.67
N LEU A 204 3.41 12.67 6.90
CA LEU A 204 4.51 13.66 6.91
C LEU A 204 5.53 13.33 8.00
N ALA A 205 5.06 13.03 9.23
CA ALA A 205 5.94 12.66 10.33
C ALA A 205 6.73 11.37 10.07
N ALA A 206 6.17 10.44 9.28
CA ALA A 206 6.85 9.21 8.86
C ALA A 206 7.87 9.45 7.74
N GLY A 207 7.90 10.63 7.11
CA GLY A 207 8.88 11.04 6.11
C GLY A 207 8.36 11.19 4.69
N ALA A 208 7.04 11.21 4.47
CA ALA A 208 6.48 11.62 3.19
C ALA A 208 6.87 13.07 2.88
N VAL A 209 7.34 13.33 1.67
CA VAL A 209 7.76 14.69 1.24
C VAL A 209 6.56 15.57 0.91
N HIS A 210 5.45 14.96 0.56
CA HIS A 210 4.19 15.62 0.22
C HIS A 210 3.03 14.66 0.52
N VAL A 211 1.90 15.20 0.96
CA VAL A 211 0.66 14.44 1.11
C VAL A 211 -0.41 15.08 0.24
N PHE A 212 -1.10 14.25 -0.54
CA PHE A 212 -2.19 14.66 -1.42
C PHE A 212 -3.46 13.87 -1.08
N THR A 213 -4.62 14.38 -1.48
CA THR A 213 -5.93 13.83 -1.11
C THR A 213 -6.77 13.38 -2.30
N ASP A 214 -6.37 13.76 -3.52
CA ASP A 214 -7.04 13.39 -4.78
C ASP A 214 -6.03 12.73 -5.71
N MET A 215 -6.33 11.51 -6.17
CA MET A 215 -5.47 10.77 -7.11
C MET A 215 -5.26 11.51 -8.45
N ALA A 216 -6.17 12.40 -8.84
CA ALA A 216 -6.00 13.22 -10.04
C ALA A 216 -4.79 14.17 -9.95
N GLU A 217 -4.34 14.53 -8.76
CA GLU A 217 -3.16 15.38 -8.54
C GLU A 217 -1.84 14.65 -8.83
N LEU A 218 -1.80 13.32 -8.61
CA LEU A 218 -0.57 12.52 -8.60
C LEU A 218 0.30 12.69 -9.87
N PRO A 219 -0.22 12.59 -11.11
CA PRO A 219 0.63 12.74 -12.30
C PRO A 219 1.29 14.12 -12.38
N GLY A 220 0.58 15.16 -11.94
CA GLY A 220 1.10 16.52 -11.86
C GLY A 220 2.19 16.69 -10.81
N LEU A 221 1.96 16.13 -9.61
CA LEU A 221 2.93 16.15 -8.51
C LEU A 221 4.24 15.47 -8.91
N LEU A 222 4.16 14.27 -9.47
CA LEU A 222 5.33 13.50 -9.91
C LEU A 222 6.13 14.23 -11.00
N LYS A 223 5.44 14.84 -11.97
CA LYS A 223 6.07 15.55 -13.10
C LYS A 223 6.77 16.84 -12.65
N ASN A 224 6.15 17.58 -11.74
CA ASN A 224 6.59 18.92 -11.33
C ASN A 224 7.47 18.90 -10.07
N PHE A 225 7.73 17.72 -9.50
CA PHE A 225 8.55 17.59 -8.30
C PHE A 225 9.97 18.06 -8.57
N THR A 226 10.47 18.97 -7.74
CA THR A 226 11.87 19.38 -7.71
C THR A 226 12.44 18.98 -6.36
N SER A 227 13.47 18.13 -6.39
CA SER A 227 14.14 17.71 -5.14
C SER A 227 14.70 18.93 -4.39
N PRO A 228 14.47 19.04 -3.08
CA PRO A 228 15.08 20.10 -2.27
C PRO A 228 16.61 20.16 -2.35
N ALA A 229 17.26 19.05 -2.69
CA ALA A 229 18.72 18.97 -2.88
C ALA A 229 19.23 19.67 -4.15
N SER A 230 18.36 20.11 -5.07
CA SER A 230 18.72 20.85 -6.28
C SER A 230 18.69 22.37 -6.12
N GLN A 231 18.35 22.88 -4.93
CA GLN A 231 18.53 24.31 -4.66
C GLN A 231 19.99 24.56 -4.25
N PRO A 232 20.72 25.49 -4.91
CA PRO A 232 22.05 25.88 -4.45
C PRO A 232 21.91 26.44 -3.03
N ARG A 233 22.73 25.94 -2.10
CA ARG A 233 22.82 26.52 -0.75
C ARG A 233 23.25 27.98 -0.88
N PRO A 234 22.61 28.89 -0.15
CA PRO A 234 22.97 30.31 -0.16
C PRO A 234 24.40 30.55 0.28
#